data_f798348074148fafe4fc785aa478b8d3
#
_entry.id   f798348074148fafe4fc785aa478b8d3
#
_cell.length_a   1.000
_cell.length_b   1.000
_cell.length_c   1.000
_cell.angle_alpha   90.00
_cell.angle_beta   90.00
_cell.angle_gamma   90.00
#
_symmetry.space_group_name_H-M   'P 1'
#
loop_
_entity.id
_entity.type
_entity.pdbx_description
1 polymer ?
#
loop_
_entity_poly.entity_id
_entity_poly.type
_entity_poly.pdbx_seq_one_letter_code
_entity_poly.pdbx_strand_id
1 'polypeptide(L)'
;MATSDLGHQLTDKELAKLERRIAKLYREAGKELQATIDAYFEQFKKRDEEMKALIGTVQNGKEWTEADYKQWRLNQIGRGERYQAMRDRVAHRVTDANAVAVSYTNDATPGIYSLNRNYAAYTIESVAGDVGFDLWDEQTVKRLIVEQPGLMPYYPKDRALKRGIDLAYGKRQITASVTSSILQGLSIKRMADDLQKRITTMSRDSAIRTARTAVTGAQNAGRMDSYAAAEKMGIKLKKQWLATLDGRTRHAHAMLDGQTVDIDKPFKVDGNEIMFPGDTSAPGYLVYNCRCTVLSVVDGVDTSYGLRRTRDGLISDMTYAQWEASKQGYSGRQLSTYHMGSEKSEKDVTKKYIDSANPRMGKVRYENGYHIKGHKTEIEIANQLRDQFGGKFVLLKESQTPGMKMPDMLWKGKQWEIKSISTEKAADSALRKAIKQIHGNQGGVIFDVADGIDKQKLIDVLDARATRSKSFNADIIALHNGSALFARRYKK
;
A
#
# COMPACT_ATOMS: atom_id res chain seq x y z
N MET A 1 -4.68 -14.01 18.91
CA MET A 1 -4.61 -13.73 17.46
C MET A 1 -4.50 -12.23 17.33
N ALA A 2 -3.48 -11.71 16.66
CA ALA A 2 -3.38 -10.28 16.41
C ALA A 2 -4.58 -9.88 15.53
N THR A 3 -5.50 -9.11 16.08
CA THR A 3 -6.59 -8.50 15.32
C THR A 3 -5.96 -7.56 14.30
N SER A 4 -6.13 -7.85 13.02
CA SER A 4 -5.59 -7.01 11.95
C SER A 4 -6.27 -5.64 12.02
N ASP A 5 -5.49 -4.58 12.25
CA ASP A 5 -5.98 -3.20 12.27
C ASP A 5 -6.45 -2.79 10.85
N LEU A 6 -7.75 -2.92 10.60
CA LEU A 6 -8.36 -2.62 9.30
C LEU A 6 -8.15 -1.14 8.90
N GLY A 7 -8.25 -0.21 9.86
CA GLY A 7 -8.02 1.21 9.59
C GLY A 7 -6.61 1.49 9.08
N HIS A 8 -5.61 0.82 9.66
CA HIS A 8 -4.22 0.90 9.19
C HIS A 8 -4.04 0.29 7.80
N GLN A 9 -4.63 -0.89 7.57
CA GLN A 9 -4.56 -1.55 6.25
C GLN A 9 -5.21 -0.73 5.13
N LEU A 10 -6.35 -0.10 5.40
CA LEU A 10 -7.01 0.77 4.42
C LEU A 10 -6.17 2.04 4.17
N THR A 11 -5.56 2.60 5.21
CA THR A 11 -4.63 3.73 5.08
C THR A 11 -3.42 3.37 4.22
N ASP A 12 -2.82 2.19 4.41
CA ASP A 12 -1.70 1.71 3.58
C ASP A 12 -2.08 1.56 2.10
N LYS A 13 -3.31 1.12 1.82
CA LYS A 13 -3.81 1.04 0.44
C LYS A 13 -3.95 2.43 -0.21
N GLU A 14 -4.50 3.39 0.51
CA GLU A 14 -4.61 4.78 0.02
C GLU A 14 -3.25 5.42 -0.16
N LEU A 15 -2.32 5.21 0.78
CA LEU A 15 -0.94 5.65 0.65
C LEU A 15 -0.27 5.06 -0.59
N ALA A 16 -0.44 3.76 -0.86
CA ALA A 16 0.12 3.14 -2.05
C ALA A 16 -0.46 3.70 -3.36
N LYS A 17 -1.73 4.12 -3.38
CA LYS A 17 -2.33 4.82 -4.53
C LYS A 17 -1.71 6.21 -4.71
N LEU A 18 -1.56 6.95 -3.62
CA LEU A 18 -0.94 8.27 -3.61
C LEU A 18 0.51 8.22 -4.11
N GLU A 19 1.31 7.27 -3.62
CA GLU A 19 2.68 7.06 -4.06
C GLU A 19 2.79 6.77 -5.56
N ARG A 20 1.89 5.95 -6.10
CA ARG A 20 1.84 5.68 -7.56
C ARG A 20 1.50 6.92 -8.36
N ARG A 21 0.57 7.76 -7.90
CA ARG A 21 0.23 9.05 -8.55
C ARG A 21 1.44 9.99 -8.56
N ILE A 22 2.11 10.13 -7.43
CA ILE A 22 3.32 10.94 -7.30
C ILE A 22 4.44 10.41 -8.21
N ALA A 23 4.69 9.10 -8.19
CA ALA A 23 5.71 8.49 -9.05
C ALA A 23 5.43 8.67 -10.54
N LYS A 24 4.16 8.61 -10.97
CA LYS A 24 3.75 8.88 -12.35
C LYS A 24 4.04 10.34 -12.74
N LEU A 25 3.66 11.29 -11.89
CA LEU A 25 3.89 12.72 -12.09
C LEU A 25 5.37 13.04 -12.35
N TYR A 26 6.27 12.52 -11.50
CA TYR A 26 7.71 12.76 -11.67
C TYR A 26 8.31 12.00 -12.85
N ARG A 27 7.74 10.89 -13.28
CA ARG A 27 8.15 10.19 -14.49
C ARG A 27 7.81 10.99 -15.74
N GLU A 28 6.63 11.59 -15.78
CA GLU A 28 6.20 12.44 -16.89
C GLU A 28 7.02 13.73 -16.92
N ALA A 29 7.17 14.40 -15.80
CA ALA A 29 8.05 15.56 -15.68
C ALA A 29 9.50 15.23 -16.08
N GLY A 30 10.01 14.07 -15.69
CA GLY A 30 11.36 13.60 -16.02
C GLY A 30 11.61 13.46 -17.51
N LYS A 31 10.63 12.99 -18.30
CA LYS A 31 10.76 12.91 -19.77
C LYS A 31 10.89 14.29 -20.42
N GLU A 32 10.09 15.26 -20.00
CA GLU A 32 10.15 16.63 -20.50
C GLU A 32 11.45 17.33 -20.08
N LEU A 33 11.90 17.09 -18.85
CA LEU A 33 13.15 17.63 -18.33
C LEU A 33 14.37 17.07 -19.06
N GLN A 34 14.35 15.75 -19.38
CA GLN A 34 15.42 15.12 -20.15
C GLN A 34 15.63 15.83 -21.48
N ALA A 35 14.56 16.05 -22.25
CA ALA A 35 14.65 16.73 -23.54
C ALA A 35 15.26 18.15 -23.42
N THR A 36 14.89 18.89 -22.36
CA THR A 36 15.44 20.24 -22.10
C THR A 36 16.92 20.20 -21.73
N ILE A 37 17.32 19.24 -20.91
CA ILE A 37 18.71 19.05 -20.47
C ILE A 37 19.57 18.60 -21.63
N ASP A 38 19.14 17.61 -22.41
CA ASP A 38 19.87 17.07 -23.54
C ASP A 38 20.07 18.12 -24.62
N ALA A 39 19.03 18.91 -24.96
CA ALA A 39 19.14 19.98 -25.92
C ALA A 39 20.19 21.05 -25.54
N TYR A 40 20.29 21.37 -24.25
CA TYR A 40 21.33 22.26 -23.74
C TYR A 40 22.73 21.62 -23.87
N PHE A 41 22.90 20.41 -23.39
CA PHE A 41 24.21 19.75 -23.34
C PHE A 41 24.72 19.34 -24.73
N GLU A 42 23.87 19.01 -25.68
CA GLU A 42 24.28 18.78 -27.08
C GLU A 42 24.82 20.06 -27.71
N GLN A 43 24.19 21.21 -27.48
CA GLN A 43 24.70 22.47 -27.94
C GLN A 43 26.01 22.90 -27.26
N PHE A 44 26.11 22.58 -25.96
CA PHE A 44 27.32 22.92 -25.18
C PHE A 44 28.51 22.04 -25.57
N LYS A 45 28.26 20.74 -25.93
CA LYS A 45 29.27 19.74 -26.24
C LYS A 45 30.25 20.22 -27.34
N LYS A 46 29.74 20.75 -28.45
CA LYS A 46 30.58 21.24 -29.56
C LYS A 46 31.58 22.28 -29.07
N ARG A 47 31.11 23.25 -28.31
CA ARG A 47 31.97 24.32 -27.79
C ARG A 47 32.91 23.84 -26.68
N ASP A 48 32.47 22.85 -25.89
CA ASP A 48 33.30 22.20 -24.86
C ASP A 48 34.49 21.46 -25.49
N GLU A 49 34.26 20.75 -26.59
CA GLU A 49 35.30 20.07 -27.36
C GLU A 49 36.29 21.06 -28.00
N GLU A 50 35.78 22.15 -28.59
CA GLU A 50 36.61 23.22 -29.12
C GLU A 50 37.54 23.82 -28.04
N MET A 51 37.00 24.16 -26.87
CA MET A 51 37.76 24.78 -25.79
C MET A 51 38.73 23.81 -25.13
N LYS A 52 38.37 22.53 -25.09
CA LYS A 52 39.25 21.48 -24.57
C LYS A 52 40.45 21.23 -25.49
N ALA A 53 40.25 21.34 -26.82
CA ALA A 53 41.32 21.18 -27.78
C ALA A 53 42.36 22.29 -27.72
N LEU A 54 42.07 23.44 -27.07
CA LEU A 54 43.02 24.50 -26.86
C LEU A 54 44.06 24.24 -25.77
N ILE A 55 43.85 23.24 -24.92
CA ILE A 55 44.76 22.88 -23.82
C ILE A 55 46.17 22.60 -24.38
N GLY A 56 47.18 23.26 -23.84
CA GLY A 56 48.56 23.18 -24.33
C GLY A 56 48.88 24.09 -25.51
N THR A 57 47.91 24.94 -25.99
CA THR A 57 48.17 25.94 -27.03
C THR A 57 48.32 27.33 -26.42
N VAL A 58 48.98 28.23 -27.14
CA VAL A 58 49.15 29.64 -26.70
C VAL A 58 47.98 30.47 -27.22
N GLN A 59 47.22 31.07 -26.31
CA GLN A 59 46.10 31.96 -26.58
C GLN A 59 46.39 33.35 -26.00
N ASN A 60 46.34 34.37 -26.82
CA ASN A 60 46.64 35.76 -26.40
C ASN A 60 47.95 35.91 -25.59
N GLY A 61 49.01 35.19 -26.01
CA GLY A 61 50.33 35.23 -25.36
C GLY A 61 50.45 34.43 -24.05
N LYS A 62 49.44 33.67 -23.67
CA LYS A 62 49.41 32.80 -22.49
C LYS A 62 49.04 31.38 -22.89
N GLU A 63 49.74 30.37 -22.28
CA GLU A 63 49.39 28.98 -22.44
C GLU A 63 48.00 28.71 -21.83
N TRP A 64 47.10 28.07 -22.63
CA TRP A 64 45.78 27.62 -22.18
C TRP A 64 45.88 26.30 -21.43
N THR A 65 45.70 26.39 -20.15
CA THR A 65 45.84 25.24 -19.24
C THR A 65 44.53 24.50 -18.99
N GLU A 66 44.61 23.32 -18.40
CA GLU A 66 43.43 22.58 -17.91
C GLU A 66 42.65 23.37 -16.86
N ALA A 67 43.32 24.18 -16.05
CA ALA A 67 42.70 25.09 -15.08
C ALA A 67 41.91 26.22 -15.79
N ASP A 68 42.44 26.77 -16.87
CA ASP A 68 41.74 27.79 -17.68
C ASP A 68 40.50 27.19 -18.35
N TYR A 69 40.59 25.95 -18.89
CA TYR A 69 39.46 25.24 -19.44
C TYR A 69 38.38 24.97 -18.36
N LYS A 70 38.77 24.51 -17.19
CA LYS A 70 37.84 24.29 -16.07
C LYS A 70 37.18 25.59 -15.61
N GLN A 71 37.93 26.70 -15.56
CA GLN A 71 37.40 27.99 -15.22
C GLN A 71 36.44 28.52 -16.31
N TRP A 72 36.75 28.28 -17.59
CA TRP A 72 35.81 28.62 -18.68
C TRP A 72 34.48 27.88 -18.52
N ARG A 73 34.48 26.55 -18.21
CA ARG A 73 33.26 25.80 -17.94
C ARG A 73 32.45 26.40 -16.78
N LEU A 74 33.10 26.79 -15.70
CA LEU A 74 32.45 27.43 -14.56
C LEU A 74 31.84 28.78 -14.92
N ASN A 75 32.54 29.57 -15.77
CA ASN A 75 32.03 30.85 -16.25
C ASN A 75 30.75 30.70 -17.12
N GLN A 76 30.65 29.60 -17.89
CA GLN A 76 29.42 29.33 -18.66
C GLN A 76 28.21 29.14 -17.75
N ILE A 77 28.39 28.55 -16.56
CA ILE A 77 27.33 28.40 -15.56
C ILE A 77 26.99 29.73 -14.87
N GLY A 78 28.00 30.50 -14.53
CA GLY A 78 27.80 31.78 -13.83
C GLY A 78 27.17 32.88 -14.70
N ARG A 79 27.57 32.97 -15.98
CA ARG A 79 27.24 34.09 -16.88
C ARG A 79 26.57 33.69 -18.20
N GLY A 80 26.48 32.39 -18.50
CA GLY A 80 25.94 31.90 -19.76
C GLY A 80 24.42 31.98 -19.81
N GLU A 81 23.85 32.81 -20.66
CA GLU A 81 22.40 32.99 -20.84
C GLU A 81 21.69 31.69 -21.17
N ARG A 82 22.28 30.81 -22.01
CA ARG A 82 21.71 29.52 -22.38
C ARG A 82 21.62 28.60 -21.18
N TYR A 83 22.62 28.57 -20.32
CA TYR A 83 22.57 27.81 -19.09
C TYR A 83 21.49 28.35 -18.16
N GLN A 84 21.39 29.66 -17.99
CA GLN A 84 20.37 30.29 -17.16
C GLN A 84 18.96 29.95 -17.67
N ALA A 85 18.74 30.01 -18.98
CA ALA A 85 17.46 29.64 -19.59
C ALA A 85 17.09 28.16 -19.36
N MET A 86 18.02 27.23 -19.53
CA MET A 86 17.83 25.80 -19.22
C MET A 86 17.55 25.61 -17.75
N ARG A 87 18.38 26.15 -16.84
CA ARG A 87 18.20 26.10 -15.40
C ARG A 87 16.82 26.58 -14.98
N ASP A 88 16.37 27.70 -15.53
CA ASP A 88 15.11 28.30 -15.16
C ASP A 88 13.92 27.46 -15.61
N ARG A 89 13.93 26.91 -16.83
CA ARG A 89 12.90 25.97 -17.31
C ARG A 89 12.84 24.72 -16.45
N VAL A 90 13.98 24.13 -16.15
CA VAL A 90 14.06 22.91 -15.31
C VAL A 90 13.55 23.20 -13.90
N ALA A 91 13.96 24.33 -13.29
CA ALA A 91 13.52 24.73 -11.96
C ALA A 91 12.00 24.95 -11.92
N HIS A 92 11.42 25.65 -12.89
CA HIS A 92 9.97 25.83 -12.97
C HIS A 92 9.24 24.49 -13.05
N ARG A 93 9.65 23.62 -13.97
CA ARG A 93 8.97 22.33 -14.17
C ARG A 93 9.03 21.42 -12.93
N VAL A 94 10.15 21.39 -12.20
CA VAL A 94 10.27 20.65 -10.93
C VAL A 94 9.40 21.28 -9.85
N THR A 95 9.39 22.61 -9.76
CA THR A 95 8.56 23.35 -8.80
C THR A 95 7.08 23.07 -9.03
N ASP A 96 6.62 23.05 -10.28
CA ASP A 96 5.24 22.69 -10.63
C ASP A 96 4.90 21.25 -10.24
N ALA A 97 5.81 20.31 -10.54
CA ALA A 97 5.62 18.91 -10.12
C ALA A 97 5.54 18.76 -8.59
N ASN A 98 6.37 19.50 -7.85
CA ASN A 98 6.31 19.51 -6.38
C ASN A 98 4.98 20.10 -5.88
N ALA A 99 4.49 21.17 -6.47
CA ALA A 99 3.20 21.77 -6.11
C ALA A 99 2.04 20.80 -6.33
N VAL A 100 2.02 20.09 -7.47
CA VAL A 100 1.02 19.08 -7.77
C VAL A 100 1.12 17.88 -6.81
N ALA A 101 2.33 17.43 -6.45
CA ALA A 101 2.51 16.35 -5.49
C ALA A 101 2.00 16.73 -4.08
N VAL A 102 2.19 17.99 -3.67
CA VAL A 102 1.63 18.52 -2.41
C VAL A 102 0.10 18.56 -2.49
N SER A 103 -0.48 19.02 -3.61
CA SER A 103 -1.94 19.00 -3.80
C SER A 103 -2.50 17.59 -3.68
N TYR A 104 -1.89 16.59 -4.33
CA TYR A 104 -2.32 15.20 -4.20
C TYR A 104 -2.29 14.69 -2.75
N THR A 105 -1.28 15.10 -1.98
CA THR A 105 -1.16 14.73 -0.57
C THR A 105 -2.25 15.41 0.27
N ASN A 106 -2.48 16.70 0.04
CA ASN A 106 -3.51 17.47 0.73
C ASN A 106 -4.93 16.98 0.41
N ASP A 107 -5.16 16.53 -0.82
CA ASP A 107 -6.45 15.94 -1.22
C ASP A 107 -6.72 14.59 -0.57
N ALA A 108 -5.68 13.79 -0.31
CA ALA A 108 -5.83 12.46 0.28
C ALA A 108 -5.97 12.46 1.81
N THR A 109 -5.31 13.39 2.52
CA THR A 109 -5.21 13.35 3.98
C THR A 109 -6.52 13.55 4.74
N PRO A 110 -7.50 14.37 4.30
CA PRO A 110 -8.80 14.48 4.98
C PRO A 110 -9.60 13.17 5.00
N GLY A 111 -9.61 12.43 3.88
CA GLY A 111 -10.26 11.12 3.81
C GLY A 111 -9.60 10.08 4.72
N ILE A 112 -8.26 10.12 4.84
CA ILE A 112 -7.51 9.24 5.74
C ILE A 112 -7.80 9.58 7.21
N TYR A 113 -7.90 10.85 7.53
CA TYR A 113 -8.28 11.32 8.87
C TYR A 113 -9.69 10.82 9.25
N SER A 114 -10.70 11.07 8.40
CA SER A 114 -12.09 10.66 8.66
C SER A 114 -12.22 9.14 8.81
N LEU A 115 -11.57 8.38 7.93
CA LEU A 115 -11.52 6.91 8.00
C LEU A 115 -10.99 6.44 9.36
N ASN A 116 -9.87 6.97 9.82
CA ASN A 116 -9.24 6.52 11.05
C ASN A 116 -9.94 7.02 12.30
N ARG A 117 -10.54 8.21 12.26
CA ARG A 117 -11.44 8.69 13.31
C ARG A 117 -12.63 7.76 13.48
N ASN A 118 -13.33 7.46 12.40
CA ASN A 118 -14.48 6.57 12.42
C ASN A 118 -14.10 5.13 12.83
N TYR A 119 -12.96 4.63 12.35
CA TYR A 119 -12.48 3.30 12.74
C TYR A 119 -12.11 3.24 14.22
N ALA A 120 -11.50 4.28 14.79
CA ALA A 120 -11.22 4.36 16.22
C ALA A 120 -12.51 4.41 17.03
N ALA A 121 -13.51 5.20 16.62
CA ALA A 121 -14.84 5.21 17.23
C ALA A 121 -15.49 3.81 17.22
N TYR A 122 -15.45 3.11 16.07
CA TYR A 122 -15.91 1.74 15.94
C TYR A 122 -15.21 0.79 16.94
N THR A 123 -13.88 0.88 17.05
CA THR A 123 -13.13 0.00 17.97
C THR A 123 -13.48 0.27 19.43
N ILE A 124 -13.73 1.52 19.82
CA ILE A 124 -14.18 1.89 21.17
C ILE A 124 -15.60 1.36 21.41
N GLU A 125 -16.54 1.61 20.49
CA GLU A 125 -17.92 1.14 20.63
C GLU A 125 -18.04 -0.39 20.56
N SER A 126 -17.11 -1.09 19.88
CA SER A 126 -17.09 -2.56 19.89
C SER A 126 -16.81 -3.14 21.27
N VAL A 127 -16.21 -2.38 22.16
CA VAL A 127 -15.84 -2.77 23.51
C VAL A 127 -16.77 -2.13 24.55
N ALA A 128 -16.99 -0.81 24.45
CA ALA A 128 -17.77 -0.06 25.43
C ALA A 128 -19.30 -0.07 25.19
N GLY A 129 -19.75 -0.56 24.02
CA GLY A 129 -21.14 -0.45 23.56
C GLY A 129 -21.38 0.81 22.77
N ASP A 130 -22.59 0.99 22.22
CA ASP A 130 -22.98 2.20 21.48
C ASP A 130 -23.03 3.41 22.43
N VAL A 131 -22.07 4.30 22.27
CA VAL A 131 -21.94 5.53 23.08
C VAL A 131 -22.31 6.79 22.28
N GLY A 132 -22.71 6.63 21.02
CA GLY A 132 -23.24 7.72 20.21
C GLY A 132 -22.19 8.49 19.42
N PHE A 133 -21.13 7.84 18.94
CA PHE A 133 -20.22 8.48 18.00
C PHE A 133 -20.90 8.82 16.68
N ASP A 134 -20.68 10.04 16.18
CA ASP A 134 -21.09 10.45 14.85
C ASP A 134 -20.03 10.08 13.80
N LEU A 135 -20.49 9.74 12.60
CA LEU A 135 -19.62 9.58 11.43
C LEU A 135 -19.15 10.94 10.93
N TRP A 136 -17.87 11.04 10.68
CA TRP A 136 -17.29 12.16 9.93
C TRP A 136 -16.92 11.70 8.52
N ASP A 137 -17.35 12.46 7.52
CA ASP A 137 -16.92 12.28 6.15
C ASP A 137 -15.71 13.18 5.81
N GLU A 138 -15.17 12.99 4.63
CA GLU A 138 -14.03 13.77 4.13
C GLU A 138 -14.35 15.27 4.03
N GLN A 139 -15.60 15.62 3.68
CA GLN A 139 -16.01 17.01 3.52
C GLN A 139 -16.09 17.73 4.87
N THR A 140 -16.55 17.04 5.90
CA THR A 140 -16.54 17.54 7.28
C THR A 140 -15.13 17.85 7.72
N VAL A 141 -14.18 16.93 7.49
CA VAL A 141 -12.77 17.15 7.84
C VAL A 141 -12.17 18.30 7.04
N LYS A 142 -12.44 18.41 5.75
CA LYS A 142 -11.98 19.56 4.91
C LYS A 142 -12.45 20.91 5.45
N ARG A 143 -13.71 20.99 5.87
CA ARG A 143 -14.25 22.21 6.49
C ARG A 143 -13.55 22.50 7.81
N LEU A 144 -13.42 21.52 8.69
CA LEU A 144 -12.82 21.69 10.00
C LEU A 144 -11.34 22.07 9.93
N ILE A 145 -10.56 21.63 8.96
CA ILE A 145 -9.17 22.04 8.75
C ILE A 145 -9.07 23.56 8.52
N VAL A 146 -10.06 24.17 7.85
CA VAL A 146 -10.08 25.62 7.64
C VAL A 146 -10.35 26.36 8.95
N GLU A 147 -11.29 25.86 9.75
CA GLU A 147 -11.69 26.45 11.04
C GLU A 147 -10.66 26.17 12.15
N GLN A 148 -10.05 25.00 12.11
CA GLN A 148 -9.11 24.49 13.10
C GLN A 148 -7.82 23.96 12.42
N PRO A 149 -6.89 24.82 12.03
CA PRO A 149 -5.67 24.42 11.32
C PRO A 149 -4.79 23.41 12.08
N GLY A 150 -4.93 23.33 13.40
CA GLY A 150 -4.24 22.36 14.25
C GLY A 150 -4.84 20.95 14.23
N LEU A 151 -6.00 20.74 13.62
CA LEU A 151 -6.67 19.45 13.54
C LEU A 151 -5.77 18.36 12.91
N MET A 152 -5.02 18.72 11.87
CA MET A 152 -4.00 17.86 11.28
C MET A 152 -2.61 18.43 11.60
N PRO A 153 -1.81 17.75 12.43
CA PRO A 153 -0.52 18.27 12.89
C PRO A 153 0.51 18.38 11.78
N TYR A 154 0.33 17.69 10.68
CA TYR A 154 1.16 17.80 9.48
C TYR A 154 0.29 17.92 8.22
N TYR A 155 0.19 19.15 7.73
CA TYR A 155 -0.39 19.47 6.44
C TYR A 155 0.73 20.05 5.57
N PRO A 156 1.14 19.37 4.48
CA PRO A 156 2.44 19.66 3.84
C PRO A 156 2.53 21.00 3.14
N LYS A 157 1.41 21.73 2.95
CA LYS A 157 1.35 22.98 2.17
C LYS A 157 2.43 23.98 2.58
N ASP A 158 2.52 24.36 3.85
CA ASP A 158 3.43 25.43 4.28
C ASP A 158 4.89 24.98 4.33
N ARG A 159 5.16 23.74 4.68
CA ARG A 159 6.53 23.20 4.70
C ARG A 159 7.04 22.88 3.29
N ALA A 160 6.20 22.45 2.39
CA ALA A 160 6.55 22.22 1.00
C ALA A 160 6.85 23.55 0.28
N LEU A 161 6.08 24.60 0.58
CA LEU A 161 6.34 25.96 0.09
C LEU A 161 7.74 26.47 0.49
N LYS A 162 8.21 26.13 1.70
CA LYS A 162 9.54 26.58 2.17
C LYS A 162 10.72 25.85 1.55
N ARG A 163 10.55 24.63 0.99
CA ARG A 163 11.67 23.79 0.48
C ARG A 163 11.50 23.26 -0.94
N GLY A 164 10.30 22.92 -1.36
CA GLY A 164 10.04 22.22 -2.63
C GLY A 164 9.38 23.07 -3.69
N ILE A 165 8.69 24.15 -3.29
CA ILE A 165 7.99 25.08 -4.20
C ILE A 165 8.78 26.40 -4.35
N ASP A 166 9.85 26.60 -3.59
CA ASP A 166 10.73 27.75 -3.75
C ASP A 166 11.59 27.61 -5.03
N LEU A 167 11.23 28.39 -6.05
CA LEU A 167 11.93 28.44 -7.31
C LEU A 167 13.40 28.84 -7.16
N ALA A 168 13.71 29.76 -6.24
CA ALA A 168 15.08 30.18 -5.96
C ALA A 168 15.91 29.05 -5.37
N TYR A 169 15.32 28.24 -4.50
CA TYR A 169 15.95 27.04 -3.98
C TYR A 169 16.18 26.00 -5.09
N GLY A 170 15.20 25.75 -5.95
CA GLY A 170 15.33 24.86 -7.11
C GLY A 170 16.48 25.29 -8.04
N LYS A 171 16.57 26.57 -8.38
CA LYS A 171 17.67 27.12 -9.18
C LYS A 171 19.03 26.92 -8.53
N ARG A 172 19.14 27.13 -7.22
CA ARG A 172 20.40 26.90 -6.47
C ARG A 172 20.81 25.41 -6.50
N GLN A 173 19.87 24.48 -6.33
CA GLN A 173 20.15 23.04 -6.37
C GLN A 173 20.64 22.58 -7.75
N ILE A 174 20.05 23.08 -8.84
CA ILE A 174 20.50 22.79 -10.20
C ILE A 174 21.92 23.32 -10.42
N THR A 175 22.17 24.57 -10.07
CA THR A 175 23.50 25.18 -10.17
C THR A 175 24.56 24.43 -9.37
N ALA A 176 24.27 24.08 -8.12
CA ALA A 176 25.17 23.30 -7.27
C ALA A 176 25.48 21.91 -7.85
N SER A 177 24.49 21.23 -8.43
CA SER A 177 24.68 19.94 -9.08
C SER A 177 25.65 20.03 -10.26
N VAL A 178 25.41 20.98 -11.19
CA VAL A 178 26.26 21.14 -12.38
C VAL A 178 27.65 21.62 -11.99
N THR A 179 27.78 22.56 -11.05
CA THR A 179 29.08 22.99 -10.52
C THR A 179 29.88 21.83 -9.92
N SER A 180 29.25 21.01 -9.10
CA SER A 180 29.90 19.82 -8.51
C SER A 180 30.38 18.86 -9.60
N SER A 181 29.59 18.60 -10.61
CA SER A 181 29.96 17.72 -11.73
C SER A 181 31.17 18.26 -12.52
N ILE A 182 31.25 19.57 -12.72
CA ILE A 182 32.43 20.23 -13.38
C ILE A 182 33.66 20.09 -12.49
N LEU A 183 33.53 20.38 -11.19
CA LEU A 183 34.66 20.27 -10.25
C LEU A 183 35.21 18.84 -10.17
N GLN A 184 34.34 17.85 -10.34
CA GLN A 184 34.73 16.42 -10.41
C GLN A 184 35.27 16.01 -11.79
N GLY A 185 35.30 16.91 -12.78
CA GLY A 185 35.79 16.61 -14.13
C GLY A 185 34.91 15.66 -14.94
N LEU A 186 33.59 15.60 -14.63
CA LEU A 186 32.68 14.69 -15.32
C LEU A 186 32.49 15.08 -16.79
N SER A 187 32.29 14.06 -17.64
CA SER A 187 31.91 14.24 -19.04
C SER A 187 30.53 14.91 -19.17
N ILE A 188 30.29 15.58 -20.30
CA ILE A 188 28.99 16.23 -20.61
C ILE A 188 27.83 15.27 -20.40
N LYS A 189 27.93 14.03 -20.93
CA LYS A 189 26.89 13.02 -20.76
C LYS A 189 26.63 12.70 -19.28
N ARG A 190 27.68 12.47 -18.48
CA ARG A 190 27.53 12.21 -17.03
C ARG A 190 26.94 13.40 -16.29
N MET A 191 27.26 14.63 -16.70
CA MET A 191 26.68 15.84 -16.12
C MET A 191 25.17 15.91 -16.38
N ALA A 192 24.73 15.60 -17.60
CA ALA A 192 23.31 15.55 -17.95
C ALA A 192 22.57 14.47 -17.18
N ASP A 193 23.11 13.25 -17.13
CA ASP A 193 22.53 12.09 -16.41
C ASP A 193 22.44 12.37 -14.90
N ASP A 194 23.49 12.94 -14.29
CA ASP A 194 23.51 13.28 -12.86
C ASP A 194 22.51 14.37 -12.53
N LEU A 195 22.41 15.40 -13.38
CA LEU A 195 21.45 16.48 -13.19
C LEU A 195 20.02 15.95 -13.25
N GLN A 196 19.69 15.14 -14.27
CA GLN A 196 18.39 14.52 -14.41
C GLN A 196 18.04 13.62 -13.21
N LYS A 197 18.96 12.74 -12.81
CA LYS A 197 18.77 11.83 -11.68
C LYS A 197 18.51 12.59 -10.37
N ARG A 198 19.26 13.64 -10.10
CA ARG A 198 19.06 14.46 -8.90
C ARG A 198 17.69 15.14 -8.91
N ILE A 199 17.29 15.71 -10.02
CA ILE A 199 16.04 16.48 -10.13
C ILE A 199 14.83 15.55 -10.06
N THR A 200 14.81 14.44 -10.80
CA THR A 200 13.65 13.56 -10.87
C THR A 200 13.56 12.59 -9.68
N THR A 201 14.64 11.89 -9.36
CA THR A 201 14.65 10.86 -8.31
C THR A 201 14.61 11.48 -6.93
N MET A 202 15.46 12.45 -6.62
CA MET A 202 15.50 13.07 -5.29
C MET A 202 14.24 13.86 -4.97
N SER A 203 13.69 14.57 -5.95
CA SER A 203 12.44 15.33 -5.76
C SER A 203 11.25 14.38 -5.57
N ARG A 204 11.14 13.31 -6.36
CA ARG A 204 10.14 12.24 -6.18
C ARG A 204 10.23 11.62 -4.79
N ASP A 205 11.41 11.22 -4.36
CA ASP A 205 11.61 10.55 -3.07
C ASP A 205 11.31 11.49 -1.89
N SER A 206 11.62 12.78 -2.05
CA SER A 206 11.22 13.82 -1.09
C SER A 206 9.71 13.98 -1.02
N ALA A 207 9.02 14.02 -2.16
CA ALA A 207 7.56 14.13 -2.22
C ALA A 207 6.86 12.88 -1.61
N ILE A 208 7.35 11.68 -1.91
CA ILE A 208 6.85 10.43 -1.31
C ILE A 208 7.07 10.43 0.21
N ARG A 209 8.23 10.87 0.68
CA ARG A 209 8.50 10.99 2.13
C ARG A 209 7.54 11.97 2.80
N THR A 210 7.27 13.10 2.16
CA THR A 210 6.29 14.09 2.63
C THR A 210 4.90 13.49 2.69
N ALA A 211 4.47 12.79 1.65
CA ALA A 211 3.18 12.11 1.60
C ALA A 211 3.03 11.05 2.72
N ARG A 212 4.02 10.20 2.92
CA ARG A 212 4.03 9.20 4.00
C ARG A 212 3.90 9.85 5.37
N THR A 213 4.64 10.92 5.62
CA THR A 213 4.60 11.64 6.89
C THR A 213 3.22 12.27 7.13
N ALA A 214 2.64 12.90 6.11
CA ALA A 214 1.32 13.50 6.19
C ALA A 214 0.21 12.46 6.42
N VAL A 215 0.27 11.34 5.72
CA VAL A 215 -0.67 10.22 5.86
C VAL A 215 -0.61 9.62 7.26
N THR A 216 0.60 9.34 7.80
CA THR A 216 0.76 8.84 9.17
C THR A 216 0.24 9.85 10.19
N GLY A 217 0.51 11.14 10.00
CA GLY A 217 -0.01 12.21 10.86
C GLY A 217 -1.54 12.27 10.84
N ALA A 218 -2.17 12.25 9.66
CA ALA A 218 -3.62 12.28 9.50
C ALA A 218 -4.29 11.02 10.10
N GLN A 219 -3.71 9.84 9.89
CA GLN A 219 -4.18 8.59 10.47
C GLN A 219 -4.27 8.68 11.99
N ASN A 220 -3.17 9.04 12.63
CA ASN A 220 -3.10 9.02 14.09
C ASN A 220 -3.80 10.23 14.73
N ALA A 221 -3.82 11.38 14.06
CA ALA A 221 -4.61 12.53 14.52
C ALA A 221 -6.11 12.22 14.54
N GLY A 222 -6.64 11.54 13.50
CA GLY A 222 -8.02 11.09 13.46
C GLY A 222 -8.35 10.11 14.60
N ARG A 223 -7.46 9.17 14.91
CA ARG A 223 -7.62 8.25 16.05
C ARG A 223 -7.63 8.99 17.38
N MET A 224 -6.67 9.90 17.58
CA MET A 224 -6.59 10.71 18.79
C MET A 224 -7.84 11.57 19.01
N ASP A 225 -8.45 12.08 17.93
CA ASP A 225 -9.71 12.84 18.04
C ASP A 225 -10.85 11.98 18.60
N SER A 226 -11.01 10.73 18.13
CA SER A 226 -12.00 9.80 18.70
C SER A 226 -11.68 9.41 20.15
N TYR A 227 -10.40 9.28 20.52
CA TYR A 227 -10.03 8.96 21.89
C TYR A 227 -10.39 10.13 22.82
N ALA A 228 -10.10 11.36 22.41
CA ALA A 228 -10.49 12.55 23.17
C ALA A 228 -12.03 12.72 23.26
N ALA A 229 -12.76 12.36 22.19
CA ALA A 229 -14.22 12.35 22.21
C ALA A 229 -14.77 11.29 23.18
N ALA A 230 -14.19 10.10 23.21
CA ALA A 230 -14.56 9.03 24.15
C ALA A 230 -14.37 9.46 25.62
N GLU A 231 -13.26 10.10 25.95
CA GLU A 231 -13.04 10.63 27.31
C GLU A 231 -14.11 11.65 27.72
N LYS A 232 -14.48 12.55 26.81
CA LYS A 232 -15.56 13.51 27.04
C LYS A 232 -16.92 12.83 27.29
N MET A 233 -17.11 11.63 26.72
CA MET A 233 -18.29 10.78 26.96
C MET A 233 -18.17 9.92 28.23
N GLY A 234 -17.08 10.05 28.99
CA GLY A 234 -16.86 9.33 30.25
C GLY A 234 -16.21 7.97 30.13
N ILE A 235 -15.74 7.59 28.94
CA ILE A 235 -15.05 6.31 28.70
C ILE A 235 -13.56 6.50 29.05
N LYS A 236 -13.09 5.79 30.09
CA LYS A 236 -11.67 5.79 30.45
C LYS A 236 -10.90 4.87 29.51
N LEU A 237 -9.93 5.41 28.81
CA LEU A 237 -9.08 4.64 27.91
C LEU A 237 -7.64 5.20 27.91
N LYS A 238 -6.72 4.33 27.53
CA LYS A 238 -5.31 4.65 27.32
C LYS A 238 -4.97 4.48 25.84
N LYS A 239 -3.88 5.09 25.41
CA LYS A 239 -3.32 4.87 24.09
C LYS A 239 -2.07 4.01 24.17
N GLN A 240 -1.93 3.07 23.20
CA GLN A 240 -0.76 2.21 23.08
C GLN A 240 -0.08 2.43 21.74
N TRP A 241 1.25 2.52 21.77
CA TRP A 241 2.04 2.60 20.54
C TRP A 241 2.15 1.23 19.89
N LEU A 242 1.83 1.15 18.59
CA LEU A 242 2.03 -0.03 17.76
C LEU A 242 3.04 0.27 16.65
N ALA A 243 4.24 -0.28 16.76
CA ALA A 243 5.27 -0.12 15.74
C ALA A 243 5.10 -1.15 14.62
N THR A 244 5.45 -0.78 13.39
CA THR A 244 5.64 -1.74 12.31
C THR A 244 7.02 -2.34 12.45
N LEU A 245 7.11 -3.53 13.02
CA LEU A 245 8.39 -4.20 13.31
C LEU A 245 8.92 -4.93 12.08
N ASP A 246 9.83 -4.29 11.35
CA ASP A 246 10.58 -4.87 10.24
C ASP A 246 12.02 -4.33 10.20
N GLY A 247 12.84 -4.80 9.27
CA GLY A 247 14.24 -4.37 9.12
C GLY A 247 14.46 -2.88 8.83
N ARG A 248 13.38 -2.09 8.65
CA ARG A 248 13.42 -0.64 8.45
C ARG A 248 12.89 0.15 9.65
N THR A 249 12.47 -0.53 10.71
CA THR A 249 11.97 0.12 11.92
C THR A 249 13.15 0.74 12.67
N ARG A 250 13.02 2.02 13.02
CA ARG A 250 14.03 2.72 13.80
C ARG A 250 14.09 2.17 15.22
N HIS A 251 15.28 2.17 15.82
CA HIS A 251 15.46 1.71 17.19
C HIS A 251 14.51 2.39 18.17
N ALA A 252 14.41 3.73 18.14
CA ALA A 252 13.49 4.49 18.98
C ALA A 252 12.03 4.06 18.83
N HIS A 253 11.58 3.72 17.60
CA HIS A 253 10.20 3.24 17.40
C HIS A 253 9.98 1.81 17.89
N ALA A 254 11.00 0.96 17.83
CA ALA A 254 10.95 -0.37 18.44
C ALA A 254 10.89 -0.28 19.98
N MET A 255 11.57 0.71 20.59
CA MET A 255 11.48 0.96 22.03
C MET A 255 10.13 1.54 22.48
N LEU A 256 9.42 2.21 21.59
CA LEU A 256 8.07 2.71 21.84
C LEU A 256 7.01 1.61 21.74
N ASP A 257 7.29 0.52 21.02
CA ASP A 257 6.31 -0.55 20.77
C ASP A 257 5.75 -1.12 22.06
N GLY A 258 4.42 -1.18 22.17
CA GLY A 258 3.71 -1.66 23.35
C GLY A 258 3.64 -0.66 24.52
N GLN A 259 4.35 0.48 24.49
CA GLN A 259 4.17 1.50 25.53
C GLN A 259 2.71 1.95 25.58
N THR A 260 2.15 1.97 26.79
CA THR A 260 0.76 2.38 27.05
C THR A 260 0.76 3.55 28.00
N VAL A 261 0.11 4.64 27.62
CA VAL A 261 0.00 5.88 28.40
C VAL A 261 -1.42 6.43 28.35
N ASP A 262 -1.76 7.32 29.30
CA ASP A 262 -3.03 8.04 29.25
C ASP A 262 -3.08 8.91 27.98
N ILE A 263 -4.29 9.21 27.49
CA ILE A 263 -4.47 9.86 26.18
C ILE A 263 -3.77 11.21 26.12
N ASP A 264 -3.81 11.97 27.20
CA ASP A 264 -3.22 13.30 27.33
C ASP A 264 -1.70 13.29 27.59
N LYS A 265 -1.11 12.12 27.85
CA LYS A 265 0.33 11.98 28.16
C LYS A 265 1.14 11.60 26.93
N PRO A 266 2.35 12.16 26.76
CA PRO A 266 3.25 11.75 25.68
C PRO A 266 3.87 10.37 25.93
N PHE A 267 4.19 9.66 24.87
CA PHE A 267 5.16 8.56 24.88
C PHE A 267 6.57 9.14 25.05
N LYS A 268 7.47 8.39 25.69
CA LYS A 268 8.84 8.84 25.97
C LYS A 268 9.88 7.88 25.39
N VAL A 269 10.84 8.43 24.66
CA VAL A 269 11.95 7.69 24.06
C VAL A 269 13.17 8.58 23.87
N ASP A 270 14.36 8.11 24.23
CA ASP A 270 15.64 8.82 24.07
C ASP A 270 15.60 10.29 24.60
N GLY A 271 14.95 10.52 25.73
CA GLY A 271 14.77 11.86 26.31
C GLY A 271 13.84 12.77 25.56
N ASN A 272 13.12 12.30 24.56
CA ASN A 272 12.12 13.05 23.80
C ASN A 272 10.71 12.58 24.11
N GLU A 273 9.76 13.48 23.90
CA GLU A 273 8.33 13.24 24.04
C GLU A 273 7.63 13.29 22.69
N ILE A 274 6.63 12.41 22.49
CA ILE A 274 5.84 12.34 21.28
C ILE A 274 4.42 11.91 21.61
N MET A 275 3.42 12.67 21.17
CA MET A 275 2.01 12.40 21.51
C MET A 275 1.44 11.20 20.74
N PHE A 276 1.82 11.03 19.47
CA PHE A 276 1.39 9.94 18.60
C PHE A 276 2.32 9.83 17.38
N PRO A 277 2.33 8.72 16.64
CA PRO A 277 3.10 8.59 15.40
C PRO A 277 2.71 9.66 14.37
N GLY A 278 3.68 10.47 13.95
CA GLY A 278 3.45 11.57 13.02
C GLY A 278 3.17 12.93 13.68
N ASP A 279 3.24 13.01 15.01
CA ASP A 279 3.20 14.27 15.75
C ASP A 279 4.41 15.15 15.42
N THR A 280 4.14 16.34 14.89
CA THR A 280 5.19 17.25 14.41
C THR A 280 5.83 18.09 15.50
N SER A 281 5.36 18.02 16.74
CA SER A 281 6.00 18.64 17.90
C SER A 281 7.30 17.91 18.27
N ALA A 282 7.38 16.62 17.97
CA ALA A 282 8.56 15.80 18.19
C ALA A 282 9.66 16.03 17.15
N PRO A 283 10.92 15.69 17.45
CA PRO A 283 12.04 15.80 16.52
C PRO A 283 11.79 15.04 15.22
N GLY A 284 12.24 15.60 14.08
CA GLY A 284 11.98 15.05 12.75
C GLY A 284 12.42 13.60 12.55
N TYR A 285 13.47 13.14 13.24
CA TYR A 285 13.92 11.75 13.17
C TYR A 285 12.91 10.75 13.76
N LEU A 286 12.03 11.19 14.68
CA LEU A 286 10.93 10.40 15.22
C LEU A 286 9.65 10.46 14.36
N VAL A 287 9.53 11.45 13.46
CA VAL A 287 8.28 11.76 12.75
C VAL A 287 8.35 11.33 11.29
N TYR A 288 9.43 11.73 10.57
CA TYR A 288 9.47 11.55 9.12
C TYR A 288 9.44 10.10 8.68
N ASN A 289 8.57 9.80 7.69
CA ASN A 289 8.46 8.48 7.08
C ASN A 289 8.16 7.35 8.08
N CYS A 290 7.42 7.67 9.14
CA CYS A 290 6.94 6.71 10.14
C CYS A 290 5.80 5.85 9.56
N ARG A 291 5.66 4.63 10.07
CA ARG A 291 4.60 3.66 9.71
C ARG A 291 3.87 3.11 10.93
N CYS A 292 4.15 3.67 12.10
CA CYS A 292 3.54 3.26 13.36
C CYS A 292 2.12 3.82 13.48
N THR A 293 1.33 3.22 14.36
CA THR A 293 -0.01 3.70 14.70
C THR A 293 -0.24 3.64 16.21
N VAL A 294 -1.32 4.26 16.68
CA VAL A 294 -1.80 4.12 18.06
C VAL A 294 -3.05 3.25 18.10
N LEU A 295 -3.18 2.48 19.17
CA LEU A 295 -4.37 1.70 19.50
C LEU A 295 -5.00 2.27 20.78
N SER A 296 -6.32 2.11 20.91
CA SER A 296 -7.02 2.36 22.19
C SER A 296 -6.99 1.12 23.07
N VAL A 297 -6.76 1.32 24.35
CA VAL A 297 -6.88 0.31 25.40
C VAL A 297 -7.93 0.80 26.38
N VAL A 298 -9.10 0.17 26.42
CA VAL A 298 -10.20 0.55 27.31
C VAL A 298 -9.97 -0.10 28.67
N ASP A 299 -9.97 0.69 29.76
CA ASP A 299 -9.74 0.20 31.12
C ASP A 299 -10.89 -0.72 31.57
N GLY A 300 -10.53 -1.86 32.15
CA GLY A 300 -11.48 -2.78 32.80
C GLY A 300 -12.30 -3.67 31.86
N VAL A 301 -11.99 -3.70 30.57
CA VAL A 301 -12.73 -4.54 29.62
C VAL A 301 -11.88 -5.68 29.10
N ASP A 302 -12.35 -6.91 29.36
CA ASP A 302 -11.81 -8.12 28.76
C ASP A 302 -12.35 -8.26 27.32
N THR A 303 -11.47 -8.11 26.35
CA THR A 303 -11.81 -8.18 24.90
C THR A 303 -12.02 -9.60 24.38
N SER A 304 -12.07 -10.61 25.28
CA SER A 304 -12.06 -12.03 24.89
C SER A 304 -13.39 -12.58 24.35
N TYR A 305 -14.50 -11.87 24.44
CA TYR A 305 -15.83 -12.44 24.23
C TYR A 305 -16.57 -12.08 22.93
N GLY A 306 -16.09 -11.24 22.05
CA GLY A 306 -16.68 -11.02 20.72
C GLY A 306 -18.19 -10.68 20.68
N LEU A 307 -18.78 -10.27 21.80
CA LEU A 307 -20.18 -9.85 21.93
C LEU A 307 -20.23 -8.38 22.31
N ARG A 308 -21.10 -7.64 21.63
CA ARG A 308 -21.32 -6.22 21.88
C ARG A 308 -22.60 -6.00 22.68
N ARG A 309 -22.53 -5.20 23.72
CA ARG A 309 -23.72 -4.76 24.48
C ARG A 309 -24.28 -3.49 23.84
N THR A 310 -25.53 -3.56 23.40
CA THR A 310 -26.28 -2.41 22.87
C THR A 310 -27.49 -2.11 23.77
N ARG A 311 -28.20 -1.00 23.50
CA ARG A 311 -29.49 -0.69 24.17
C ARG A 311 -30.50 -1.82 24.04
N ASP A 312 -30.41 -2.60 22.96
CA ASP A 312 -31.36 -3.68 22.63
C ASP A 312 -30.85 -5.07 23.08
N GLY A 313 -29.76 -5.16 23.87
CA GLY A 313 -29.18 -6.37 24.42
C GLY A 313 -27.81 -6.71 23.87
N LEU A 314 -27.43 -7.99 24.03
CA LEU A 314 -26.17 -8.54 23.50
C LEU A 314 -26.33 -8.90 22.03
N ILE A 315 -25.53 -8.32 21.18
CA ILE A 315 -25.46 -8.67 19.75
C ILE A 315 -24.08 -9.25 19.41
N SER A 316 -24.02 -10.08 18.36
CA SER A 316 -22.75 -10.52 17.79
C SER A 316 -21.95 -9.32 17.28
N ASP A 317 -20.64 -9.43 17.35
CA ASP A 317 -19.71 -8.38 16.96
C ASP A 317 -20.01 -7.86 15.54
N MET A 318 -20.27 -6.58 15.39
CA MET A 318 -20.48 -5.96 14.09
C MET A 318 -19.13 -5.75 13.40
N THR A 319 -19.08 -5.96 12.09
CA THR A 319 -17.96 -5.50 11.28
C THR A 319 -17.97 -3.96 11.20
N TYR A 320 -16.82 -3.36 10.88
CA TYR A 320 -16.73 -1.90 10.69
C TYR A 320 -17.77 -1.38 9.70
N ALA A 321 -17.99 -2.07 8.57
CA ALA A 321 -18.98 -1.66 7.58
C ALA A 321 -20.43 -1.74 8.09
N GLN A 322 -20.75 -2.74 8.92
CA GLN A 322 -22.07 -2.82 9.57
C GLN A 322 -22.25 -1.70 10.58
N TRP A 323 -21.19 -1.39 11.34
CA TRP A 323 -21.19 -0.27 12.28
C TRP A 323 -21.39 1.07 11.54
N GLU A 324 -20.64 1.32 10.46
CA GLU A 324 -20.76 2.51 9.63
C GLU A 324 -22.18 2.65 9.05
N ALA A 325 -22.77 1.56 8.53
CA ALA A 325 -24.13 1.52 8.05
C ALA A 325 -25.14 1.80 9.18
N SER A 326 -24.94 1.28 10.40
CA SER A 326 -25.83 1.56 11.54
C SER A 326 -25.87 3.04 11.89
N LYS A 327 -24.73 3.74 11.80
CA LYS A 327 -24.65 5.19 12.01
C LYS A 327 -25.34 5.99 10.91
N GLN A 328 -25.54 5.41 9.72
CA GLN A 328 -26.32 5.96 8.61
C GLN A 328 -27.82 5.65 8.71
N GLY A 329 -28.30 5.02 9.78
CA GLY A 329 -29.70 4.74 10.04
C GLY A 329 -30.21 3.40 9.53
N TYR A 330 -29.35 2.48 9.09
CA TYR A 330 -29.75 1.12 8.71
C TYR A 330 -30.05 0.26 9.96
N SER A 331 -31.19 -0.45 9.96
CA SER A 331 -31.64 -1.27 11.08
C SER A 331 -31.21 -2.75 10.98
N GLY A 332 -31.33 -3.52 12.07
CA GLY A 332 -30.79 -4.87 12.25
C GLY A 332 -30.97 -5.87 11.08
N ARG A 333 -32.13 -5.94 10.39
CA ARG A 333 -32.31 -6.78 9.20
C ARG A 333 -31.49 -6.27 7.99
N GLN A 334 -31.40 -4.95 7.82
CA GLN A 334 -30.63 -4.32 6.77
C GLN A 334 -29.13 -4.46 7.05
N LEU A 335 -28.72 -4.41 8.32
CA LEU A 335 -27.32 -4.62 8.73
C LEU A 335 -26.86 -6.06 8.50
N SER A 336 -27.72 -7.06 8.68
CA SER A 336 -27.37 -8.45 8.41
C SER A 336 -27.13 -8.74 6.92
N THR A 337 -27.71 -7.95 6.03
CA THR A 337 -27.53 -7.99 4.58
C THR A 337 -26.53 -6.94 4.07
N TYR A 338 -26.11 -6.00 4.92
CA TYR A 338 -25.10 -5.01 4.59
C TYR A 338 -23.74 -5.69 4.54
N HIS A 339 -23.46 -6.28 3.41
CA HIS A 339 -22.10 -6.66 3.07
C HIS A 339 -21.35 -5.37 2.77
N MET A 340 -20.15 -5.24 3.34
CA MET A 340 -19.24 -4.16 3.02
C MET A 340 -19.42 -3.79 1.55
N GLY A 341 -19.89 -2.56 1.30
CA GLY A 341 -19.87 -2.01 -0.04
C GLY A 341 -18.48 -2.21 -0.56
N SER A 342 -18.32 -3.31 -1.25
CA SER A 342 -17.12 -3.79 -1.87
C SER A 342 -15.93 -2.82 -1.67
N GLU A 343 -15.05 -3.07 -0.65
CA GLU A 343 -13.82 -3.54 -1.25
C GLU A 343 -14.26 -4.55 -2.29
N LYS A 344 -14.05 -4.22 -3.54
CA LYS A 344 -13.85 -5.24 -4.56
C LYS A 344 -12.62 -6.02 -4.10
N SER A 345 -12.75 -6.84 -3.05
CA SER A 345 -11.99 -8.07 -3.00
C SER A 345 -12.42 -8.65 -4.32
N GLU A 346 -11.48 -8.71 -5.27
CA GLU A 346 -11.75 -9.30 -6.56
C GLU A 346 -12.22 -10.70 -6.26
N LYS A 347 -13.53 -10.87 -5.99
CA LYS A 347 -14.12 -12.19 -5.85
C LYS A 347 -13.85 -12.96 -7.12
N ASP A 348 -13.98 -12.30 -8.27
CA ASP A 348 -13.54 -12.82 -9.56
C ASP A 348 -12.06 -12.52 -9.77
N VAL A 349 -11.25 -13.56 -9.68
CA VAL A 349 -9.81 -13.54 -9.94
C VAL A 349 -9.42 -14.29 -11.23
N THR A 350 -10.40 -14.59 -12.09
CA THR A 350 -10.20 -15.32 -13.34
C THR A 350 -9.13 -14.65 -14.20
N LYS A 351 -9.26 -13.35 -14.44
CA LYS A 351 -8.28 -12.57 -15.20
C LYS A 351 -6.89 -12.64 -14.57
N LYS A 352 -6.79 -12.56 -13.25
CA LYS A 352 -5.51 -12.62 -12.52
C LYS A 352 -4.81 -13.97 -12.70
N TYR A 353 -5.57 -15.07 -12.71
CA TYR A 353 -5.03 -16.41 -13.01
C TYR A 353 -4.53 -16.49 -14.43
N ILE A 354 -5.27 -15.92 -15.41
CA ILE A 354 -4.89 -15.87 -16.82
C ILE A 354 -3.65 -14.99 -17.03
N ASP A 355 -3.63 -13.78 -16.49
CA ASP A 355 -2.53 -12.81 -16.66
C ASP A 355 -1.22 -13.29 -15.98
N SER A 356 -1.31 -14.10 -14.94
CA SER A 356 -0.15 -14.71 -14.25
C SER A 356 0.20 -16.11 -14.75
N ALA A 357 -0.47 -16.59 -15.80
CA ALA A 357 -0.25 -17.92 -16.35
C ALA A 357 1.09 -18.00 -17.09
N ASN A 358 1.74 -19.16 -16.94
CA ASN A 358 2.87 -19.58 -17.78
C ASN A 358 2.52 -20.95 -18.39
N PRO A 359 1.66 -20.98 -19.41
CA PRO A 359 1.12 -22.22 -19.97
C PRO A 359 2.21 -23.25 -20.32
N ARG A 360 1.95 -24.51 -20.00
CA ARG A 360 2.85 -25.65 -20.21
C ARG A 360 4.18 -25.61 -19.47
N MET A 361 4.45 -24.55 -18.70
CA MET A 361 5.65 -24.46 -17.86
C MET A 361 5.43 -25.20 -16.55
N GLY A 362 6.41 -26.01 -16.14
CA GLY A 362 6.35 -26.80 -14.90
C GLY A 362 6.12 -28.29 -15.12
N LYS A 363 5.92 -29.03 -14.03
CA LYS A 363 5.80 -30.50 -14.07
C LYS A 363 4.74 -30.97 -13.06
N VAL A 364 3.99 -32.00 -13.45
CA VAL A 364 3.18 -32.80 -12.53
C VAL A 364 4.06 -33.92 -11.98
N ARG A 365 4.13 -34.04 -10.65
CA ARG A 365 4.86 -35.07 -9.93
C ARG A 365 3.90 -35.85 -9.03
N TYR A 366 4.29 -37.01 -8.62
CA TYR A 366 3.55 -37.88 -7.71
C TYR A 366 4.33 -38.00 -6.40
N GLU A 367 3.64 -37.95 -5.28
CA GLU A 367 4.23 -38.32 -4.00
C GLU A 367 4.63 -39.80 -4.01
N ASN A 368 5.69 -40.16 -3.26
CA ASN A 368 6.12 -41.54 -3.17
C ASN A 368 5.02 -42.41 -2.55
N GLY A 369 4.56 -43.45 -3.28
CA GLY A 369 3.43 -44.30 -2.89
C GLY A 369 2.06 -43.82 -3.44
N TYR A 370 2.02 -42.84 -4.34
CA TYR A 370 0.79 -42.43 -5.05
C TYR A 370 0.33 -43.52 -6.02
N HIS A 371 -0.93 -43.93 -5.92
CA HIS A 371 -1.52 -44.95 -6.78
C HIS A 371 -2.16 -44.37 -8.02
N ILE A 372 -1.50 -44.50 -9.20
CA ILE A 372 -1.99 -43.96 -10.48
C ILE A 372 -3.33 -44.62 -10.92
N LYS A 373 -3.49 -45.93 -10.63
CA LYS A 373 -4.74 -46.65 -10.95
C LYS A 373 -5.83 -46.24 -9.96
N GLY A 374 -6.89 -45.57 -10.45
CA GLY A 374 -8.00 -45.06 -9.65
C GLY A 374 -8.09 -43.52 -9.60
N HIS A 375 -7.02 -42.79 -9.89
CA HIS A 375 -6.96 -41.35 -9.77
C HIS A 375 -6.78 -40.64 -11.13
N LYS A 376 -7.36 -41.19 -12.22
CA LYS A 376 -7.22 -40.66 -13.58
C LYS A 376 -7.71 -39.21 -13.69
N THR A 377 -8.85 -38.89 -13.11
CA THR A 377 -9.45 -37.55 -13.15
C THR A 377 -8.53 -36.50 -12.50
N GLU A 378 -7.95 -36.81 -11.34
CA GLU A 378 -7.03 -35.89 -10.64
C GLU A 378 -5.77 -35.64 -11.48
N ILE A 379 -5.25 -36.68 -12.12
CA ILE A 379 -4.08 -36.57 -13.01
C ILE A 379 -4.40 -35.71 -14.24
N GLU A 380 -5.56 -35.93 -14.85
CA GLU A 380 -6.02 -35.16 -16.01
C GLU A 380 -6.19 -33.69 -15.63
N ILE A 381 -6.86 -33.38 -14.53
CA ILE A 381 -7.06 -32.00 -14.04
C ILE A 381 -5.71 -31.33 -13.71
N ALA A 382 -4.79 -32.01 -13.05
CA ALA A 382 -3.46 -31.48 -12.76
C ALA A 382 -2.67 -31.16 -14.05
N ASN A 383 -2.79 -31.98 -15.10
CA ASN A 383 -2.19 -31.72 -16.40
C ASN A 383 -2.87 -30.54 -17.11
N GLN A 384 -4.20 -30.45 -17.12
CA GLN A 384 -4.95 -29.33 -17.69
C GLN A 384 -4.58 -28.02 -17.02
N LEU A 385 -4.47 -27.99 -15.69
CA LEU A 385 -4.03 -26.81 -14.93
C LEU A 385 -2.59 -26.41 -15.27
N ARG A 386 -1.66 -27.38 -15.42
CA ARG A 386 -0.30 -27.12 -15.87
C ARG A 386 -0.30 -26.52 -17.27
N ASP A 387 -1.10 -27.07 -18.18
CA ASP A 387 -1.14 -26.63 -19.57
C ASP A 387 -1.78 -25.24 -19.71
N GLN A 388 -2.69 -24.88 -18.83
CA GLN A 388 -3.37 -23.59 -18.84
C GLN A 388 -2.66 -22.52 -17.99
N PHE A 389 -2.25 -22.84 -16.76
CA PHE A 389 -1.71 -21.87 -15.80
C PHE A 389 -0.23 -22.06 -15.48
N GLY A 390 0.32 -23.22 -15.79
CA GLY A 390 1.69 -23.58 -15.45
C GLY A 390 1.91 -23.80 -13.95
N GLY A 391 3.13 -24.18 -13.60
CA GLY A 391 3.55 -24.37 -12.23
C GLY A 391 3.95 -25.79 -11.87
N LYS A 392 4.39 -25.97 -10.63
CA LYS A 392 4.76 -27.29 -10.08
C LYS A 392 3.56 -27.87 -9.32
N PHE A 393 3.15 -29.05 -9.75
CA PHE A 393 2.07 -29.82 -9.15
C PHE A 393 2.65 -31.09 -8.52
N VAL A 394 2.16 -31.44 -7.31
CA VAL A 394 2.49 -32.70 -6.63
C VAL A 394 1.17 -33.34 -6.23
N LEU A 395 0.79 -34.45 -6.84
CA LEU A 395 -0.35 -35.27 -6.44
C LEU A 395 0.02 -36.03 -5.17
N LEU A 396 -0.83 -35.93 -4.16
CA LEU A 396 -0.59 -36.47 -2.83
C LEU A 396 -1.25 -37.84 -2.67
N LYS A 397 -0.60 -38.76 -1.97
CA LYS A 397 -1.14 -40.05 -1.66
C LYS A 397 -2.25 -39.95 -0.62
N GLU A 398 -3.21 -40.86 -0.65
CA GLU A 398 -4.21 -40.99 0.39
C GLU A 398 -3.58 -41.32 1.76
N SER A 399 -4.18 -40.81 2.82
CA SER A 399 -3.76 -41.19 4.19
C SER A 399 -4.08 -42.64 4.49
N GLN A 400 -3.12 -43.38 5.03
CA GLN A 400 -3.34 -44.73 5.54
C GLN A 400 -3.99 -44.70 6.93
N THR A 401 -4.12 -43.57 7.57
CA THR A 401 -4.73 -43.40 8.89
C THR A 401 -6.24 -43.27 8.75
N PRO A 402 -7.06 -44.18 9.31
CA PRO A 402 -8.52 -44.10 9.23
C PRO A 402 -9.04 -42.75 9.75
N GLY A 403 -9.89 -42.11 8.97
CA GLY A 403 -10.50 -40.81 9.31
C GLY A 403 -9.65 -39.55 9.02
N MET A 404 -8.39 -39.69 8.69
CA MET A 404 -7.54 -38.58 8.30
C MET A 404 -7.68 -38.28 6.80
N LYS A 405 -8.23 -37.13 6.47
CA LYS A 405 -8.42 -36.71 5.08
C LYS A 405 -7.28 -35.81 4.66
N MET A 406 -6.69 -36.13 3.50
CA MET A 406 -5.60 -35.36 2.87
C MET A 406 -6.14 -34.62 1.64
N PRO A 407 -5.59 -33.45 1.29
CA PRO A 407 -5.89 -32.80 0.01
C PRO A 407 -5.33 -33.60 -1.16
N ASP A 408 -5.93 -33.44 -2.35
CA ASP A 408 -5.55 -34.24 -3.52
C ASP A 408 -4.19 -33.81 -4.10
N MET A 409 -3.82 -32.51 -3.99
CA MET A 409 -2.56 -32.04 -4.55
C MET A 409 -1.98 -30.78 -3.88
N LEU A 410 -0.69 -30.56 -4.12
CA LEU A 410 -0.02 -29.27 -3.92
C LEU A 410 0.18 -28.56 -5.27
N TRP A 411 -0.24 -27.31 -5.34
CA TRP A 411 0.06 -26.40 -6.44
C TRP A 411 0.65 -25.08 -5.91
N LYS A 412 1.82 -24.72 -6.41
CA LYS A 412 2.58 -23.55 -5.90
C LYS A 412 2.81 -23.63 -4.36
N GLY A 413 3.01 -24.83 -3.84
CA GLY A 413 3.24 -25.11 -2.40
C GLY A 413 2.00 -25.00 -1.51
N LYS A 414 0.80 -24.86 -2.07
CA LYS A 414 -0.47 -24.78 -1.36
C LYS A 414 -1.32 -26.01 -1.60
N GLN A 415 -2.17 -26.34 -0.63
CA GLN A 415 -3.07 -27.50 -0.64
C GLN A 415 -4.31 -27.22 -1.48
N TRP A 416 -4.63 -28.12 -2.40
CA TRP A 416 -5.81 -28.05 -3.26
C TRP A 416 -6.57 -29.36 -3.26
N GLU A 417 -7.88 -29.23 -3.26
CA GLU A 417 -8.82 -30.35 -3.34
C GLU A 417 -9.55 -30.31 -4.68
N ILE A 418 -9.79 -31.45 -5.29
CA ILE A 418 -10.46 -31.61 -6.58
C ILE A 418 -11.84 -32.26 -6.36
N LYS A 419 -12.86 -31.69 -6.95
CA LYS A 419 -14.23 -32.21 -6.90
C LYS A 419 -14.90 -32.11 -8.26
N SER A 420 -15.40 -33.26 -8.78
CA SER A 420 -16.28 -33.27 -9.95
C SER A 420 -17.73 -33.04 -9.51
N ILE A 421 -18.45 -32.20 -10.25
CA ILE A 421 -19.86 -31.87 -9.98
C ILE A 421 -20.69 -31.99 -11.27
N SER A 422 -21.89 -32.58 -11.12
CA SER A 422 -22.84 -32.77 -12.23
C SER A 422 -24.06 -31.86 -12.13
N THR A 423 -24.25 -31.16 -11.03
CA THR A 423 -25.34 -30.17 -10.84
C THR A 423 -24.88 -29.04 -9.93
N GLU A 424 -25.49 -27.84 -10.05
CA GLU A 424 -25.19 -26.69 -9.19
C GLU A 424 -25.48 -27.01 -7.71
N LYS A 425 -26.53 -27.78 -7.42
CA LYS A 425 -26.87 -28.18 -6.05
C LYS A 425 -25.82 -29.08 -5.41
N ALA A 426 -25.15 -29.91 -6.21
CA ALA A 426 -24.07 -30.80 -5.73
C ALA A 426 -22.85 -29.98 -5.23
N ALA A 427 -22.64 -28.79 -5.79
CA ALA A 427 -21.49 -27.92 -5.45
C ALA A 427 -21.47 -27.52 -3.97
N ASP A 428 -22.62 -27.25 -3.34
CA ASP A 428 -22.70 -26.92 -1.91
C ASP A 428 -22.14 -28.04 -1.01
N SER A 429 -22.57 -29.27 -1.26
CA SER A 429 -22.12 -30.41 -0.48
C SER A 429 -20.67 -30.80 -0.78
N ALA A 430 -20.23 -30.65 -2.04
CA ALA A 430 -18.87 -30.90 -2.48
C ALA A 430 -17.90 -29.90 -1.85
N LEU A 431 -18.24 -28.59 -1.88
CA LEU A 431 -17.41 -27.57 -1.22
C LEU A 431 -17.34 -27.77 0.30
N ARG A 432 -18.45 -28.15 0.96
CA ARG A 432 -18.44 -28.46 2.39
C ARG A 432 -17.51 -29.63 2.73
N LYS A 433 -17.43 -30.64 1.88
CA LYS A 433 -16.51 -31.77 2.05
C LYS A 433 -15.06 -31.35 1.79
N ALA A 434 -14.82 -30.61 0.72
CA ALA A 434 -13.49 -30.13 0.33
C ALA A 434 -12.84 -29.24 1.41
N ILE A 435 -13.61 -28.31 2.00
CA ILE A 435 -13.14 -27.43 3.09
C ILE A 435 -12.57 -28.22 4.27
N LYS A 436 -13.11 -29.44 4.54
CA LYS A 436 -12.62 -30.30 5.63
C LYS A 436 -11.32 -31.04 5.29
N GLN A 437 -10.92 -31.05 4.04
CA GLN A 437 -9.72 -31.76 3.54
C GLN A 437 -8.53 -30.82 3.39
N ILE A 438 -8.78 -29.52 3.28
CA ILE A 438 -7.75 -28.50 3.14
C ILE A 438 -7.45 -27.92 4.52
N HIS A 439 -6.24 -28.18 5.03
CA HIS A 439 -5.79 -27.70 6.33
C HIS A 439 -4.53 -26.82 6.19
N GLY A 440 -4.36 -25.84 7.08
CA GLY A 440 -3.14 -25.05 7.15
C GLY A 440 -2.93 -24.14 5.93
N ASN A 441 -1.99 -24.48 5.05
CA ASN A 441 -1.65 -23.64 3.87
C ASN A 441 -2.62 -23.84 2.71
N GLN A 442 -3.83 -23.27 2.84
CA GLN A 442 -4.92 -23.42 1.88
C GLN A 442 -4.57 -22.75 0.54
N GLY A 443 -4.65 -23.51 -0.55
CA GLY A 443 -4.67 -23.01 -1.93
C GLY A 443 -6.11 -22.80 -2.39
N GLY A 444 -6.89 -23.87 -2.42
CA GLY A 444 -8.28 -23.79 -2.80
C GLY A 444 -8.94 -25.13 -3.18
N VAL A 445 -10.06 -24.97 -3.86
CA VAL A 445 -10.83 -26.10 -4.40
C VAL A 445 -10.96 -25.94 -5.91
N ILE A 446 -10.72 -27.02 -6.63
CA ILE A 446 -10.92 -27.08 -8.07
C ILE A 446 -12.17 -27.90 -8.33
N PHE A 447 -13.12 -27.30 -9.05
CA PHE A 447 -14.31 -27.98 -9.51
C PHE A 447 -14.15 -28.36 -10.98
N ASP A 448 -14.28 -29.64 -11.27
CA ASP A 448 -14.49 -30.14 -12.61
C ASP A 448 -16.01 -30.19 -12.86
N VAL A 449 -16.46 -29.36 -13.78
CA VAL A 449 -17.86 -29.03 -13.98
C VAL A 449 -18.39 -29.73 -15.22
N ALA A 450 -19.46 -30.53 -15.08
CA ALA A 450 -20.10 -31.21 -16.19
C ALA A 450 -20.86 -30.25 -17.12
N ASP A 451 -21.22 -30.74 -18.29
CA ASP A 451 -22.06 -30.00 -19.24
C ASP A 451 -23.43 -29.63 -18.67
N GLY A 452 -23.99 -28.50 -19.11
CA GLY A 452 -25.34 -28.06 -18.75
C GLY A 452 -25.47 -27.32 -17.42
N ILE A 453 -24.38 -27.10 -16.68
CA ILE A 453 -24.40 -26.33 -15.45
C ILE A 453 -24.40 -24.82 -15.76
N ASP A 454 -25.36 -24.10 -15.18
CA ASP A 454 -25.43 -22.64 -15.29
C ASP A 454 -24.31 -21.97 -14.45
N LYS A 455 -23.46 -21.21 -15.11
CA LYS A 455 -22.31 -20.53 -14.49
C LYS A 455 -22.72 -19.62 -13.34
N GLN A 456 -23.75 -18.81 -13.51
CA GLN A 456 -24.15 -17.83 -12.50
C GLN A 456 -24.76 -18.52 -11.27
N LYS A 457 -25.62 -19.51 -11.48
CA LYS A 457 -26.20 -20.31 -10.38
C LYS A 457 -25.13 -21.07 -9.62
N LEU A 458 -24.13 -21.61 -10.33
CA LEU A 458 -22.99 -22.26 -9.68
C LEU A 458 -22.22 -21.28 -8.79
N ILE A 459 -21.92 -20.08 -9.29
CA ILE A 459 -21.26 -19.00 -8.53
C ILE A 459 -22.07 -18.67 -7.27
N ASP A 460 -23.38 -18.49 -7.39
CA ASP A 460 -24.26 -18.11 -6.28
C ASP A 460 -24.28 -19.20 -5.17
N VAL A 461 -24.31 -20.47 -5.56
CA VAL A 461 -24.24 -21.61 -4.61
C VAL A 461 -22.89 -21.67 -3.91
N LEU A 462 -21.78 -21.50 -4.64
CA LEU A 462 -20.43 -21.53 -4.08
C LEU A 462 -20.17 -20.32 -3.18
N ASP A 463 -20.60 -19.13 -3.57
CA ASP A 463 -20.53 -17.90 -2.77
C ASP A 463 -21.30 -18.07 -1.44
N ALA A 464 -22.52 -18.57 -1.50
CA ALA A 464 -23.34 -18.81 -0.32
C ALA A 464 -22.71 -19.83 0.63
N ARG A 465 -22.09 -20.91 0.12
CA ARG A 465 -21.39 -21.91 0.94
C ARG A 465 -20.09 -21.38 1.53
N ALA A 466 -19.25 -20.74 0.72
CA ALA A 466 -17.96 -20.19 1.16
C ALA A 466 -18.16 -19.13 2.26
N THR A 467 -19.16 -18.26 2.12
CA THR A 467 -19.50 -17.24 3.12
C THR A 467 -19.93 -17.85 4.45
N ARG A 468 -20.70 -18.95 4.43
CA ARG A 468 -21.11 -19.68 5.64
C ARG A 468 -19.96 -20.45 6.32
N SER A 469 -18.87 -20.71 5.60
CA SER A 469 -17.76 -21.52 6.11
C SER A 469 -16.65 -20.62 6.68
N LYS A 470 -16.71 -20.35 7.98
CA LYS A 470 -15.77 -19.43 8.68
C LYS A 470 -14.28 -19.80 8.52
N SER A 471 -13.97 -21.09 8.30
CA SER A 471 -12.60 -21.60 8.13
C SER A 471 -12.09 -21.55 6.70
N PHE A 472 -12.93 -21.23 5.70
CA PHE A 472 -12.52 -21.20 4.30
C PHE A 472 -11.91 -19.85 3.92
N ASN A 473 -10.62 -19.88 3.62
CA ASN A 473 -9.83 -18.68 3.24
C ASN A 473 -8.94 -19.03 2.03
N ALA A 474 -9.58 -19.35 0.90
CA ALA A 474 -8.91 -19.93 -0.25
C ALA A 474 -9.59 -19.52 -1.57
N ASP A 475 -9.02 -19.96 -2.70
CA ASP A 475 -9.59 -19.74 -4.02
C ASP A 475 -10.46 -20.93 -4.45
N ILE A 476 -11.46 -20.68 -5.29
CA ILE A 476 -12.22 -21.70 -6.02
C ILE A 476 -11.95 -21.49 -7.50
N ILE A 477 -11.55 -22.55 -8.20
CA ILE A 477 -11.40 -22.58 -9.66
C ILE A 477 -12.40 -23.60 -10.22
N ALA A 478 -13.26 -23.19 -11.13
CA ALA A 478 -14.13 -24.08 -11.88
C ALA A 478 -13.54 -24.30 -13.28
N LEU A 479 -13.40 -25.55 -13.65
CA LEU A 479 -12.97 -25.99 -14.99
C LEU A 479 -14.16 -26.61 -15.70
N HIS A 480 -14.32 -26.34 -16.98
CA HIS A 480 -15.26 -27.00 -17.85
C HIS A 480 -14.54 -27.45 -19.12
N ASN A 481 -14.58 -28.74 -19.42
CA ASN A 481 -13.83 -29.34 -20.53
C ASN A 481 -12.34 -28.92 -20.53
N GLY A 482 -11.71 -28.91 -19.37
CA GLY A 482 -10.30 -28.58 -19.18
C GLY A 482 -9.95 -27.11 -19.28
N SER A 483 -10.93 -26.22 -19.48
CA SER A 483 -10.72 -24.77 -19.53
C SER A 483 -11.33 -24.08 -18.31
N ALA A 484 -10.67 -23.02 -17.81
CA ALA A 484 -11.20 -22.27 -16.67
C ALA A 484 -12.49 -21.53 -17.04
N LEU A 485 -13.58 -21.93 -16.40
CA LEU A 485 -14.87 -21.27 -16.48
C LEU A 485 -14.88 -19.97 -15.68
N PHE A 486 -14.32 -20.02 -14.47
CA PHE A 486 -14.05 -18.87 -13.59
C PHE A 486 -13.07 -19.25 -12.48
N ALA A 487 -12.48 -18.23 -11.82
CA ALA A 487 -11.76 -18.37 -10.55
C ALA A 487 -12.24 -17.30 -9.58
N ARG A 488 -12.56 -17.70 -8.34
CA ARG A 488 -13.08 -16.81 -7.31
C ARG A 488 -12.25 -16.92 -6.04
N ARG A 489 -12.07 -15.80 -5.37
CA ARG A 489 -11.27 -15.69 -4.15
C ARG A 489 -12.12 -15.37 -2.93
N TYR A 490 -11.94 -16.16 -1.88
CA TYR A 490 -12.62 -16.03 -0.60
C TYR A 490 -11.56 -15.86 0.50
N LYS A 491 -10.97 -14.69 0.56
CA LYS A 491 -10.06 -14.31 1.64
C LYS A 491 -10.80 -13.44 2.65
N LYS A 492 -10.66 -13.79 3.93
CA LYS A 492 -11.07 -12.95 5.04
C LYS A 492 -9.94 -12.00 5.43
#